data_a7250ddb8fcd6c18d329407b55897f7e
#
_entry.id   a7250ddb8fcd6c18d329407b55897f7e
#
_cell.length_a   1.000
_cell.length_b   1.000
_cell.length_c   1.000
_cell.angle_alpha   90.00
_cell.angle_beta   90.00
_cell.angle_gamma   90.00
#
_symmetry.space_group_name_H-M   'P 1'
#
loop_
_entity.id
_entity.type
_entity.pdbx_description
1 polymer ?
#
loop_
_entity_poly.entity_id
_entity_poly.type
_entity_poly.pdbx_seq_one_letter_code
_entity_poly.pdbx_strand_id
1 'polypeptide(L)'
;RSVPGYGQVLAMLPIFARRHCKYRQQSDSGQRVSRIYDLGCSLGAASMTLAGEFEPQDLQIKAIDISPAMTTEATTLLSENYPEHDIEVITADIRDVELEPCDMVILNLTLQFLPAADRFAVLEKIYAALSEGGILVLTEKTHAFDEQYDAWLVERYYDFKRANGYSEMEISGKRNALENVLITDTLDEHHARLAQVGFQRHLTWFQFLNFVSIVAFK
;
A
#
# COMPACT_ATOMS: atom_id res chain seq x y z
N ARG A 1 -4.39 0.01 -15.22
CA ARG A 1 -5.48 0.45 -16.10
C ARG A 1 -6.81 0.68 -15.37
N SER A 2 -7.16 -0.14 -14.34
CA SER A 2 -8.47 -0.05 -13.65
C SER A 2 -8.50 0.90 -12.46
N VAL A 3 -7.35 1.25 -11.89
CA VAL A 3 -7.24 2.12 -10.73
C VAL A 3 -6.70 3.48 -11.17
N PRO A 4 -7.46 4.56 -10.95
CA PRO A 4 -7.00 5.91 -11.25
C PRO A 4 -5.72 6.25 -10.48
N GLY A 5 -4.71 6.77 -11.18
CA GLY A 5 -3.47 7.21 -10.56
C GLY A 5 -2.55 6.12 -10.02
N TYR A 6 -2.81 4.84 -10.30
CA TYR A 6 -2.00 3.74 -9.77
C TYR A 6 -0.51 3.86 -10.11
N GLY A 7 -0.20 4.22 -11.36
CA GLY A 7 1.19 4.41 -11.79
C GLY A 7 1.90 5.57 -11.07
N GLN A 8 1.16 6.65 -10.77
CA GLN A 8 1.69 7.80 -10.03
C GLN A 8 1.99 7.42 -8.57
N VAL A 9 1.11 6.65 -7.94
CA VAL A 9 1.34 6.15 -6.58
C VAL A 9 2.60 5.29 -6.55
N LEU A 10 2.74 4.31 -7.44
CA LEU A 10 3.93 3.46 -7.53
C LEU A 10 5.21 4.29 -7.75
N ALA A 11 5.20 5.23 -8.70
CA ALA A 11 6.37 6.06 -9.01
C ALA A 11 6.84 6.93 -7.82
N MET A 12 5.96 7.24 -6.87
CA MET A 12 6.32 8.01 -5.67
C MET A 12 6.92 7.16 -4.55
N LEU A 13 6.70 5.84 -4.52
CA LEU A 13 7.24 4.97 -3.47
C LEU A 13 8.76 5.05 -3.33
N PRO A 14 9.56 4.96 -4.41
CA PRO A 14 11.01 5.12 -4.31
C PRO A 14 11.45 6.51 -3.84
N ILE A 15 10.70 7.55 -4.21
CA ILE A 15 11.00 8.93 -3.78
C ILE A 15 10.84 9.05 -2.26
N PHE A 16 9.75 8.51 -1.71
CA PHE A 16 9.54 8.45 -0.27
C PHE A 16 10.61 7.59 0.42
N ALA A 17 10.85 6.38 -0.09
CA ALA A 17 11.84 5.47 0.47
C ALA A 17 13.24 6.10 0.51
N ARG A 18 13.71 6.73 -0.59
CA ARG A 18 15.02 7.40 -0.63
C ARG A 18 15.17 8.48 0.42
N ARG A 19 14.11 9.22 0.73
CA ARG A 19 14.15 10.28 1.73
C ARG A 19 14.29 9.71 3.14
N HIS A 20 13.52 8.67 3.46
CA HIS A 20 13.43 8.12 4.81
C HIS A 20 14.52 7.08 5.08
N CYS A 21 14.90 6.28 4.12
CA CYS A 21 15.97 5.29 4.24
C CYS A 21 17.37 5.95 4.37
N LYS A 22 17.68 6.99 3.59
CA LYS A 22 18.97 7.70 3.66
C LYS A 22 19.15 8.50 4.94
N TYR A 23 18.10 9.00 5.56
CA TYR A 23 18.21 9.79 6.79
C TYR A 23 18.78 8.95 7.95
N ARG A 24 18.56 7.65 7.93
CA ARG A 24 19.06 6.72 8.95
C ARG A 24 20.49 6.24 8.70
N GLN A 25 20.92 6.10 7.46
CA GLN A 25 22.30 5.75 7.13
C GLN A 25 23.31 6.80 7.66
N GLN A 26 22.86 8.06 7.83
CA GLN A 26 23.70 9.15 8.35
C GLN A 26 23.75 9.23 9.88
N SER A 27 22.80 8.63 10.58
CA SER A 27 22.71 8.72 12.05
C SER A 27 23.36 7.54 12.78
N ASP A 28 23.61 6.42 12.09
CA ASP A 28 24.23 5.22 12.66
C ASP A 28 25.58 4.95 11.99
N SER A 29 26.63 4.74 12.78
CA SER A 29 28.01 4.52 12.33
C SER A 29 28.26 3.15 11.64
N GLY A 30 27.19 2.46 11.16
CA GLY A 30 27.22 1.21 10.43
C GLY A 30 26.29 1.25 9.24
N GLN A 31 26.70 0.64 8.12
CA GLN A 31 25.87 0.47 6.95
C GLN A 31 24.66 -0.42 7.32
N ARG A 32 23.50 0.22 7.52
CA ARG A 32 22.25 -0.48 7.83
C ARG A 32 21.38 -0.57 6.60
N VAL A 33 21.00 -1.79 6.24
CA VAL A 33 20.03 -2.06 5.19
C VAL A 33 18.66 -1.54 5.64
N SER A 34 17.98 -0.78 4.79
CA SER A 34 16.63 -0.30 5.05
C SER A 34 15.63 -1.40 4.83
N ARG A 35 14.72 -1.61 5.80
CA ARG A 35 13.67 -2.61 5.67
C ARG A 35 12.35 -1.96 5.30
N ILE A 36 11.71 -2.52 4.25
CA ILE A 36 10.38 -2.10 3.78
C ILE A 36 9.44 -3.30 3.80
N TYR A 37 8.22 -3.09 4.28
CA TYR A 37 7.13 -4.05 4.15
C TYR A 37 6.15 -3.60 3.06
N ASP A 38 5.82 -4.53 2.15
CA ASP A 38 4.75 -4.42 1.15
C ASP A 38 3.61 -5.36 1.58
N LEU A 39 2.65 -4.82 2.32
CA LEU A 39 1.56 -5.59 2.94
C LEU A 39 0.34 -5.65 2.01
N GLY A 40 -0.04 -6.84 1.57
CA GLY A 40 -0.99 -7.07 0.49
C GLY A 40 -0.33 -6.84 -0.87
N CYS A 41 0.85 -7.42 -1.05
CA CYS A 41 1.72 -7.17 -2.20
C CYS A 41 1.14 -7.63 -3.55
N SER A 42 0.14 -8.52 -3.56
CA SER A 42 -0.41 -9.12 -4.79
C SER A 42 0.72 -9.69 -5.67
N LEU A 43 0.89 -9.20 -6.87
CA LEU A 43 1.96 -9.62 -7.81
C LEU A 43 3.29 -8.87 -7.58
N GLY A 44 3.45 -8.12 -6.50
CA GLY A 44 4.70 -7.46 -6.13
C GLY A 44 5.00 -6.15 -6.87
N ALA A 45 3.98 -5.45 -7.39
CA ALA A 45 4.21 -4.22 -8.19
C ALA A 45 4.92 -3.11 -7.41
N ALA A 46 4.61 -2.90 -6.13
CA ALA A 46 5.30 -1.92 -5.29
C ALA A 46 6.74 -2.38 -4.99
N SER A 47 6.91 -3.66 -4.67
CA SER A 47 8.22 -4.27 -4.44
C SER A 47 9.14 -4.18 -5.67
N MET A 48 8.62 -4.49 -6.88
CA MET A 48 9.37 -4.34 -8.15
C MET A 48 9.76 -2.88 -8.42
N THR A 49 8.86 -1.94 -8.14
CA THR A 49 9.13 -0.51 -8.34
C THR A 49 10.26 -0.03 -7.41
N LEU A 50 10.28 -0.52 -6.17
CA LEU A 50 11.36 -0.21 -5.23
C LEU A 50 12.68 -0.86 -5.67
N ALA A 51 12.66 -2.17 -5.98
CA ALA A 51 13.86 -2.89 -6.40
C ALA A 51 14.52 -2.27 -7.64
N GLY A 52 13.72 -1.78 -8.60
CA GLY A 52 14.23 -1.11 -9.80
C GLY A 52 14.93 0.24 -9.57
N GLU A 53 14.84 0.79 -8.37
CA GLU A 53 15.33 2.13 -8.03
C GLU A 53 16.38 2.15 -6.91
N PHE A 54 16.69 0.99 -6.31
CA PHE A 54 17.67 0.84 -5.24
C PHE A 54 18.70 -0.23 -5.60
N GLU A 55 19.92 -0.07 -5.09
CA GLU A 55 20.93 -1.12 -5.17
C GLU A 55 20.57 -2.29 -4.24
N PRO A 56 20.90 -3.55 -4.61
CA PRO A 56 20.54 -4.73 -3.82
C PRO A 56 20.93 -4.68 -2.35
N GLN A 57 22.09 -4.09 -2.04
CA GLN A 57 22.61 -3.99 -0.67
C GLN A 57 21.97 -2.88 0.18
N ASP A 58 21.17 -2.00 -0.41
CA ASP A 58 20.59 -0.85 0.28
C ASP A 58 19.21 -1.14 0.85
N LEU A 59 18.53 -2.19 0.37
CA LEU A 59 17.13 -2.44 0.64
C LEU A 59 16.82 -3.91 0.89
N GLN A 60 16.08 -4.17 1.98
CA GLN A 60 15.41 -5.44 2.24
C GLN A 60 13.90 -5.24 2.09
N ILE A 61 13.24 -6.06 1.29
CA ILE A 61 11.79 -6.01 1.10
C ILE A 61 11.16 -7.30 1.66
N LYS A 62 10.14 -7.15 2.51
CA LYS A 62 9.25 -8.24 2.91
C LYS A 62 7.87 -8.00 2.30
N ALA A 63 7.55 -8.78 1.28
CA ALA A 63 6.30 -8.70 0.53
C ALA A 63 5.34 -9.79 1.02
N ILE A 64 4.17 -9.40 1.51
CA ILE A 64 3.23 -10.31 2.18
C ILE A 64 1.88 -10.24 1.49
N ASP A 65 1.32 -11.41 1.16
CA ASP A 65 -0.06 -11.52 0.67
C ASP A 65 -0.70 -12.81 1.21
N ILE A 66 -2.00 -12.78 1.45
CA ILE A 66 -2.75 -13.94 1.94
C ILE A 66 -2.97 -15.01 0.85
N SER A 67 -2.89 -14.65 -0.42
CA SER A 67 -3.16 -15.52 -1.56
C SER A 67 -1.91 -16.30 -2.00
N PRO A 68 -1.89 -17.65 -1.85
CA PRO A 68 -0.77 -18.46 -2.34
C PRO A 68 -0.53 -18.31 -3.86
N ALA A 69 -1.58 -18.09 -4.64
CA ALA A 69 -1.46 -17.87 -6.08
C ALA A 69 -0.72 -16.57 -6.39
N MET A 70 -1.03 -15.48 -5.65
CA MET A 70 -0.35 -14.19 -5.83
C MET A 70 1.11 -14.26 -5.39
N THR A 71 1.38 -14.85 -4.23
CA THR A 71 2.75 -14.95 -3.70
C THR A 71 3.64 -15.86 -4.56
N THR A 72 3.12 -16.95 -5.12
CA THR A 72 3.87 -17.80 -6.07
C THR A 72 4.26 -17.01 -7.31
N GLU A 73 3.34 -16.30 -7.91
CA GLU A 73 3.59 -15.46 -9.09
C GLU A 73 4.54 -14.30 -8.77
N ALA A 74 4.31 -13.61 -7.65
CA ALA A 74 5.18 -12.53 -7.19
C ALA A 74 6.63 -13.01 -6.96
N THR A 75 6.81 -14.20 -6.36
CA THR A 75 8.13 -14.81 -6.17
C THR A 75 8.83 -15.03 -7.51
N THR A 76 8.12 -15.59 -8.49
CA THR A 76 8.67 -15.81 -9.85
C THR A 76 9.07 -14.46 -10.47
N LEU A 77 8.17 -13.50 -10.52
CA LEU A 77 8.44 -12.19 -11.13
C LEU A 77 9.60 -11.45 -10.47
N LEU A 78 9.64 -11.44 -9.14
CA LEU A 78 10.70 -10.76 -8.40
C LEU A 78 12.05 -11.44 -8.53
N SER A 79 12.11 -12.76 -8.44
CA SER A 79 13.37 -13.51 -8.59
C SER A 79 13.95 -13.48 -10.02
N GLU A 80 13.09 -13.42 -11.04
CA GLU A 80 13.54 -13.31 -12.43
C GLU A 80 14.06 -11.92 -12.78
N ASN A 81 13.42 -10.87 -12.26
CA ASN A 81 13.76 -9.47 -12.61
C ASN A 81 14.78 -8.83 -11.65
N TYR A 82 14.84 -9.30 -10.39
CA TYR A 82 15.68 -8.72 -9.33
C TYR A 82 16.39 -9.82 -8.49
N PRO A 83 17.15 -10.74 -9.14
CA PRO A 83 17.71 -11.92 -8.46
C PRO A 83 18.74 -11.60 -7.37
N GLU A 84 19.35 -10.42 -7.39
CA GLU A 84 20.37 -10.01 -6.42
C GLU A 84 19.79 -9.24 -5.23
N HIS A 85 18.51 -8.85 -5.28
CA HIS A 85 17.86 -8.11 -4.21
C HIS A 85 17.38 -9.01 -3.07
N ASP A 86 17.47 -8.52 -1.85
CA ASP A 86 16.93 -9.20 -0.66
C ASP A 86 15.42 -8.96 -0.58
N ILE A 87 14.66 -9.77 -1.31
CA ILE A 87 13.19 -9.72 -1.36
C ILE A 87 12.62 -11.05 -0.90
N GLU A 88 11.97 -11.04 0.25
CA GLU A 88 11.27 -12.19 0.81
C GLU A 88 9.77 -12.07 0.53
N VAL A 89 9.20 -13.05 -0.20
CA VAL A 89 7.75 -13.12 -0.44
C VAL A 89 7.13 -14.15 0.50
N ILE A 90 6.16 -13.72 1.29
CA ILE A 90 5.57 -14.52 2.38
C ILE A 90 4.07 -14.68 2.12
N THR A 91 3.60 -15.93 2.14
CA THR A 91 2.15 -16.22 2.14
C THR A 91 1.63 -16.20 3.57
N ALA A 92 0.96 -15.13 3.96
CA ALA A 92 0.39 -15.00 5.30
C ALA A 92 -0.71 -13.94 5.36
N ASP A 93 -1.56 -14.04 6.38
CA ASP A 93 -2.49 -12.96 6.71
C ASP A 93 -1.71 -11.85 7.44
N ILE A 94 -1.83 -10.62 6.95
CA ILE A 94 -1.13 -9.46 7.55
C ILE A 94 -1.58 -9.19 9.00
N ARG A 95 -2.72 -9.73 9.43
CA ARG A 95 -3.18 -9.66 10.82
C ARG A 95 -2.33 -10.50 11.77
N ASP A 96 -1.83 -11.62 11.29
CA ASP A 96 -1.13 -12.64 12.09
C ASP A 96 0.40 -12.51 12.04
N VAL A 97 0.94 -11.76 11.07
CA VAL A 97 2.38 -11.59 10.92
C VAL A 97 2.95 -10.63 11.96
N GLU A 98 4.03 -11.04 12.60
CA GLU A 98 4.86 -10.14 13.41
C GLU A 98 5.76 -9.30 12.49
N LEU A 99 5.81 -8.00 12.72
CA LEU A 99 6.65 -7.08 11.98
C LEU A 99 7.91 -6.76 12.78
N GLU A 100 9.06 -6.98 12.18
CA GLU A 100 10.34 -6.52 12.71
C GLU A 100 10.49 -5.00 12.53
N PRO A 101 11.40 -4.34 13.26
CA PRO A 101 11.67 -2.91 13.08
C PRO A 101 11.96 -2.58 11.60
N CYS A 102 11.25 -1.58 11.06
CA CYS A 102 11.30 -1.21 9.65
C CYS A 102 11.28 0.31 9.45
N ASP A 103 11.61 0.74 8.24
CA ASP A 103 11.72 2.15 7.89
C ASP A 103 10.51 2.64 7.07
N MET A 104 9.86 1.73 6.37
CA MET A 104 8.66 2.04 5.58
C MET A 104 7.72 0.85 5.55
N VAL A 105 6.44 1.13 5.60
CA VAL A 105 5.37 0.15 5.34
C VAL A 105 4.46 0.68 4.24
N ILE A 106 4.09 -0.19 3.32
CA ILE A 106 3.16 0.08 2.22
C ILE A 106 1.91 -0.75 2.43
N LEU A 107 0.76 -0.10 2.43
CA LEU A 107 -0.57 -0.68 2.27
C LEU A 107 -1.19 -0.08 1.01
N ASN A 108 -1.13 -0.82 -0.10
CA ASN A 108 -1.59 -0.32 -1.38
C ASN A 108 -2.85 -1.06 -1.85
N LEU A 109 -4.01 -0.49 -1.53
CA LEU A 109 -5.34 -1.06 -1.76
C LEU A 109 -5.56 -2.37 -0.98
N THR A 110 -5.13 -2.41 0.26
CA THR A 110 -5.09 -3.61 1.10
C THR A 110 -6.01 -3.53 2.30
N LEU A 111 -5.97 -2.41 3.05
CA LEU A 111 -6.72 -2.26 4.30
C LEU A 111 -8.24 -2.39 4.09
N GLN A 112 -8.73 -1.99 2.93
CA GLN A 112 -10.14 -2.08 2.53
C GLN A 112 -10.67 -3.52 2.44
N PHE A 113 -9.80 -4.52 2.38
CA PHE A 113 -10.16 -5.94 2.38
C PHE A 113 -10.20 -6.57 3.77
N LEU A 114 -9.74 -5.85 4.78
CA LEU A 114 -9.85 -6.28 6.17
C LEU A 114 -11.21 -5.89 6.76
N PRO A 115 -11.77 -6.71 7.67
CA PRO A 115 -12.89 -6.29 8.49
C PRO A 115 -12.58 -4.95 9.18
N ALA A 116 -13.55 -4.05 9.27
CA ALA A 116 -13.36 -2.73 9.87
C ALA A 116 -12.82 -2.80 11.31
N ALA A 117 -13.24 -3.84 12.07
CA ALA A 117 -12.79 -4.06 13.44
C ALA A 117 -11.29 -4.37 13.56
N ASP A 118 -10.68 -4.97 12.53
CA ASP A 118 -9.29 -5.41 12.56
C ASP A 118 -8.31 -4.30 12.12
N ARG A 119 -8.79 -3.27 11.44
CA ARG A 119 -7.95 -2.22 10.80
C ARG A 119 -7.13 -1.43 11.80
N PHE A 120 -7.71 -1.14 12.97
CA PHE A 120 -7.00 -0.42 14.03
C PHE A 120 -5.80 -1.23 14.53
N ALA A 121 -5.99 -2.49 14.87
CA ALA A 121 -4.94 -3.36 15.40
C ALA A 121 -3.79 -3.56 14.37
N VAL A 122 -4.11 -3.68 13.08
CA VAL A 122 -3.10 -3.77 12.02
C VAL A 122 -2.27 -2.48 11.93
N LEU A 123 -2.92 -1.31 11.97
CA LEU A 123 -2.21 -0.03 11.94
C LEU A 123 -1.40 0.23 13.21
N GLU A 124 -1.89 -0.19 14.38
CA GLU A 124 -1.15 -0.13 15.65
C GLU A 124 0.13 -0.97 15.60
N LYS A 125 0.03 -2.20 15.08
CA LYS A 125 1.19 -3.08 14.85
C LYS A 125 2.20 -2.45 13.89
N ILE A 126 1.74 -1.84 12.80
CA ILE A 126 2.60 -1.11 11.86
C ILE A 126 3.29 0.06 12.55
N TYR A 127 2.55 0.85 13.33
CA TYR A 127 3.12 1.97 14.07
C TYR A 127 4.20 1.50 15.06
N ALA A 128 3.96 0.41 15.77
CA ALA A 128 4.93 -0.17 16.69
C ALA A 128 6.22 -0.58 15.98
N ALA A 129 6.11 -1.25 14.83
CA ALA A 129 7.24 -1.74 14.04
C ALA A 129 8.03 -0.63 13.33
N LEU A 130 7.37 0.44 12.92
CA LEU A 130 8.07 1.57 12.30
C LEU A 130 9.09 2.16 13.27
N SER A 131 10.25 2.43 12.76
CA SER A 131 11.30 3.12 13.50
C SER A 131 11.02 4.63 13.56
N GLU A 132 11.64 5.35 14.51
CA GLU A 132 11.57 6.81 14.56
C GLU A 132 11.95 7.44 13.21
N GLY A 133 11.07 8.31 12.68
CA GLY A 133 11.21 8.88 11.34
C GLY A 133 10.82 7.97 10.20
N GLY A 134 10.36 6.76 10.49
CA GLY A 134 9.79 5.84 9.49
C GLY A 134 8.40 6.29 9.02
N ILE A 135 7.94 5.73 7.91
CA ILE A 135 6.68 6.13 7.28
C ILE A 135 5.76 4.95 6.94
N LEU A 136 4.48 5.22 7.00
CA LEU A 136 3.45 4.41 6.36
C LEU A 136 2.95 5.14 5.11
N VAL A 137 2.88 4.44 3.97
CA VAL A 137 2.16 4.89 2.78
C VAL A 137 0.91 4.03 2.64
N LEU A 138 -0.24 4.65 2.84
CA LEU A 138 -1.56 4.02 2.81
C LEU A 138 -2.32 4.52 1.59
N THR A 139 -2.60 3.64 0.64
CA THR A 139 -3.41 3.96 -0.54
C THR A 139 -4.67 3.14 -0.53
N GLU A 140 -5.84 3.77 -0.60
CA GLU A 140 -7.13 3.10 -0.48
C GLU A 140 -8.17 3.73 -1.42
N LYS A 141 -9.19 2.94 -1.74
CA LYS A 141 -10.42 3.46 -2.29
C LYS A 141 -11.30 3.95 -1.13
N THR A 142 -11.84 5.14 -1.27
CA THR A 142 -12.74 5.75 -0.27
C THR A 142 -14.16 5.90 -0.80
N HIS A 143 -15.09 6.17 0.07
CA HIS A 143 -16.41 6.70 -0.27
C HIS A 143 -16.59 8.09 0.34
N ALA A 144 -17.48 8.88 -0.24
CA ALA A 144 -17.82 10.19 0.32
C ALA A 144 -18.94 10.04 1.35
N PHE A 145 -18.95 10.93 2.35
CA PHE A 145 -20.02 10.98 3.36
C PHE A 145 -21.39 11.33 2.75
N ASP A 146 -21.39 12.22 1.77
CA ASP A 146 -22.61 12.63 1.04
C ASP A 146 -22.92 11.60 -0.06
N GLU A 147 -24.10 10.98 0.00
CA GLU A 147 -24.51 9.92 -0.92
C GLU A 147 -24.58 10.37 -2.39
N GLN A 148 -25.00 11.62 -2.65
CA GLN A 148 -25.08 12.14 -4.02
C GLN A 148 -23.69 12.39 -4.60
N TYR A 149 -22.79 12.88 -3.76
CA TYR A 149 -21.40 13.09 -4.15
C TYR A 149 -20.68 11.74 -4.36
N ASP A 150 -20.94 10.76 -3.48
CA ASP A 150 -20.39 9.41 -3.65
C ASP A 150 -20.87 8.74 -4.95
N ALA A 151 -22.16 8.82 -5.24
CA ALA A 151 -22.73 8.31 -6.48
C ALA A 151 -22.06 8.95 -7.72
N TRP A 152 -21.84 10.27 -7.66
CA TRP A 152 -21.14 11.00 -8.73
C TRP A 152 -19.69 10.51 -8.90
N LEU A 153 -18.95 10.30 -7.81
CA LEU A 153 -17.58 9.75 -7.86
C LEU A 153 -17.54 8.35 -8.46
N VAL A 154 -18.49 7.49 -8.09
CA VAL A 154 -18.62 6.13 -8.62
C VAL A 154 -18.90 6.15 -10.12
N GLU A 155 -19.80 7.02 -10.61
CA GLU A 155 -20.06 7.17 -12.04
C GLU A 155 -18.80 7.63 -12.80
N ARG A 156 -18.09 8.65 -12.29
CA ARG A 156 -16.84 9.13 -12.91
C ARG A 156 -15.76 8.06 -12.92
N TYR A 157 -15.70 7.23 -11.90
CA TYR A 157 -14.80 6.07 -11.89
C TYR A 157 -15.17 5.05 -12.97
N TYR A 158 -16.46 4.81 -13.23
CA TYR A 158 -16.86 3.95 -14.35
C TYR A 158 -16.52 4.58 -15.70
N ASP A 159 -16.72 5.90 -15.87
CA ASP A 159 -16.30 6.61 -17.06
C ASP A 159 -14.78 6.50 -17.29
N PHE A 160 -14.00 6.63 -16.23
CA PHE A 160 -12.56 6.40 -16.30
C PHE A 160 -12.21 4.98 -16.79
N LYS A 161 -12.90 3.95 -16.30
CA LYS A 161 -12.70 2.57 -16.79
C LYS A 161 -13.05 2.44 -18.26
N ARG A 162 -14.19 3.00 -18.71
CA ARG A 162 -14.60 3.01 -20.13
C ARG A 162 -13.54 3.67 -21.00
N ALA A 163 -13.06 4.83 -20.58
CA ALA A 163 -12.00 5.56 -21.30
C ALA A 163 -10.68 4.76 -21.38
N ASN A 164 -10.44 3.83 -20.44
CA ASN A 164 -9.30 2.91 -20.44
C ASN A 164 -9.58 1.56 -21.13
N GLY A 165 -10.69 1.45 -21.89
CA GLY A 165 -11.02 0.31 -22.72
C GLY A 165 -11.66 -0.86 -21.99
N TYR A 166 -12.29 -0.65 -20.82
CA TYR A 166 -13.10 -1.67 -20.15
C TYR A 166 -14.51 -1.69 -20.74
N SER A 167 -15.02 -2.88 -21.01
CA SER A 167 -16.42 -3.10 -21.40
C SER A 167 -17.34 -3.02 -20.16
N GLU A 168 -18.63 -2.79 -20.42
CA GLU A 168 -19.66 -2.79 -19.35
C GLU A 168 -19.71 -4.12 -18.61
N MET A 169 -19.46 -5.23 -19.30
CA MET A 169 -19.44 -6.57 -18.70
C MET A 169 -18.26 -6.73 -17.74
N GLU A 170 -17.07 -6.24 -18.09
CA GLU A 170 -15.90 -6.27 -17.21
C GLU A 170 -16.08 -5.34 -16.00
N ILE A 171 -16.70 -4.17 -16.21
CA ILE A 171 -17.00 -3.22 -15.11
C ILE A 171 -17.98 -3.85 -14.13
N SER A 172 -19.09 -4.43 -14.63
CA SER A 172 -20.10 -5.07 -13.79
C SER A 172 -19.58 -6.35 -13.11
N GLY A 173 -18.81 -7.16 -13.83
CA GLY A 173 -18.16 -8.35 -13.26
C GLY A 173 -17.23 -8.01 -12.09
N LYS A 174 -16.37 -7.01 -12.24
CA LYS A 174 -15.50 -6.53 -11.14
C LYS A 174 -16.29 -5.94 -9.98
N ARG A 175 -17.38 -5.20 -10.25
CA ARG A 175 -18.26 -4.67 -9.20
C ARG A 175 -18.83 -5.81 -8.38
N ASN A 176 -19.44 -6.78 -9.02
CA ASN A 176 -20.12 -7.91 -8.35
C ASN A 176 -19.11 -8.76 -7.54
N ALA A 177 -17.89 -8.96 -8.07
CA ALA A 177 -16.84 -9.70 -7.37
C ALA A 177 -16.34 -9.00 -6.10
N LEU A 178 -16.44 -7.66 -6.02
CA LEU A 178 -15.93 -6.86 -4.91
C LEU A 178 -17.02 -6.39 -3.94
N GLU A 179 -18.29 -6.50 -4.29
CA GLU A 179 -19.43 -5.90 -3.57
C GLU A 179 -19.50 -6.29 -2.08
N ASN A 180 -19.10 -7.52 -1.73
CA ASN A 180 -19.13 -8.00 -0.34
C ASN A 180 -17.75 -8.22 0.26
N VAL A 181 -16.70 -7.85 -0.46
CA VAL A 181 -15.30 -8.13 -0.05
C VAL A 181 -14.54 -6.82 0.21
N LEU A 182 -14.85 -5.79 -0.58
CA LEU A 182 -14.21 -4.49 -0.47
C LEU A 182 -15.10 -3.56 0.35
N ILE A 183 -14.65 -3.21 1.56
CA ILE A 183 -15.34 -2.29 2.48
C ILE A 183 -14.52 -1.00 2.54
N THR A 184 -15.06 0.06 1.94
CA THR A 184 -14.38 1.37 1.96
C THR A 184 -14.66 2.12 3.26
N ASP A 185 -13.70 2.95 3.66
CA ASP A 185 -13.87 4.01 4.67
C ASP A 185 -13.96 5.37 3.96
N THR A 186 -14.39 6.39 4.66
CA THR A 186 -14.21 7.79 4.25
C THR A 186 -12.76 8.23 4.47
N LEU A 187 -12.35 9.32 3.82
CA LEU A 187 -11.03 9.91 4.04
C LEU A 187 -10.85 10.35 5.50
N ASP A 188 -11.89 10.91 6.11
CA ASP A 188 -11.85 11.36 7.50
C ASP A 188 -11.70 10.20 8.49
N GLU A 189 -12.34 9.06 8.22
CA GLU A 189 -12.15 7.84 9.03
C GLU A 189 -10.72 7.32 8.96
N HIS A 190 -10.08 7.35 7.78
CA HIS A 190 -8.67 7.02 7.66
C HIS A 190 -7.78 7.95 8.48
N HIS A 191 -7.98 9.27 8.37
CA HIS A 191 -7.22 10.26 9.14
C HIS A 191 -7.45 10.12 10.65
N ALA A 192 -8.70 9.95 11.09
CA ALA A 192 -9.03 9.76 12.49
C ALA A 192 -8.38 8.49 13.07
N ARG A 193 -8.41 7.38 12.34
CA ARG A 193 -7.80 6.12 12.75
C ARG A 193 -6.27 6.23 12.85
N LEU A 194 -5.61 6.88 11.89
CA LEU A 194 -4.17 7.14 11.93
C LEU A 194 -3.78 7.97 13.15
N ALA A 195 -4.53 9.03 13.45
CA ALA A 195 -4.31 9.86 14.64
C ALA A 195 -4.48 9.06 15.94
N GLN A 196 -5.53 8.23 16.03
CA GLN A 196 -5.80 7.38 17.20
C GLN A 196 -4.69 6.33 17.44
N VAL A 197 -4.11 5.79 16.39
CA VAL A 197 -2.98 4.84 16.46
C VAL A 197 -1.70 5.51 16.96
N GLY A 198 -1.54 6.81 16.75
CA GLY A 198 -0.36 7.56 17.18
C GLY A 198 0.38 8.33 16.10
N PHE A 199 0.00 8.19 14.84
CA PHE A 199 0.55 9.00 13.74
C PHE A 199 0.09 10.45 13.86
N GLN A 200 0.86 11.28 14.58
CA GLN A 200 0.51 12.69 14.79
C GLN A 200 0.68 13.56 13.54
N ARG A 201 1.48 13.12 12.61
CA ARG A 201 1.72 13.79 11.33
C ARG A 201 1.34 12.84 10.20
N HIS A 202 0.26 13.15 9.52
CA HIS A 202 -0.20 12.44 8.33
C HIS A 202 -0.90 13.40 7.39
N LEU A 203 -0.80 13.16 6.08
CA LEU A 203 -1.42 13.99 5.06
C LEU A 203 -1.80 13.17 3.84
N THR A 204 -2.90 13.56 3.19
CA THR A 204 -3.24 13.10 1.86
C THR A 204 -2.35 13.81 0.86
N TRP A 205 -1.41 13.10 0.25
CA TRP A 205 -0.49 13.64 -0.74
C TRP A 205 -0.98 13.44 -2.18
N PHE A 206 -1.93 12.50 -2.38
CA PHE A 206 -2.50 12.18 -3.69
C PHE A 206 -3.96 11.80 -3.57
N GLN A 207 -4.78 12.30 -4.50
CA GLN A 207 -6.15 11.89 -4.68
C GLN A 207 -6.53 11.93 -6.15
N PHE A 208 -7.15 10.86 -6.64
CA PHE A 208 -7.74 10.78 -7.96
C PHE A 208 -9.13 10.13 -7.83
N LEU A 209 -10.20 10.95 -8.00
CA LEU A 209 -11.58 10.55 -7.70
C LEU A 209 -11.69 10.03 -6.26
N ASN A 210 -12.16 8.81 -6.09
CA ASN A 210 -12.30 8.13 -4.81
C ASN A 210 -11.13 7.19 -4.48
N PHE A 211 -9.95 7.42 -5.06
CA PHE A 211 -8.69 6.76 -4.68
C PHE A 211 -7.77 7.80 -4.05
N VAL A 212 -7.34 7.51 -2.85
CA VAL A 212 -6.50 8.41 -2.06
C VAL A 212 -5.21 7.72 -1.64
N SER A 213 -4.14 8.49 -1.49
CA SER A 213 -2.92 8.01 -0.85
C SER A 213 -2.49 8.97 0.26
N ILE A 214 -2.28 8.41 1.43
CA ILE A 214 -1.91 9.11 2.66
C ILE A 214 -0.48 8.69 3.01
N VAL A 215 0.35 9.64 3.41
CA VAL A 215 1.63 9.37 4.07
C VAL A 215 1.50 9.73 5.55
N ALA A 216 1.93 8.83 6.44
CA ALA A 216 1.91 9.02 7.88
C ALA A 216 3.31 8.77 8.45
N PHE A 217 3.72 9.60 9.41
CA PHE A 217 5.09 9.65 9.94
C PHE A 217 5.09 9.24 11.43
N LYS A 218 6.02 8.37 11.79
CA LYS A 218 6.31 8.04 13.19
C LYS A 218 7.32 8.99 13.80
#